data_293418d8358e19a98d23267d68433e2f
#
_entry.id   293418d8358e19a98d23267d68433e2f
#
_cell.length_a   1.000
_cell.length_b   1.000
_cell.length_c   1.000
_cell.angle_alpha   90.00
_cell.angle_beta   90.00
_cell.angle_gamma   90.00
#
_symmetry.space_group_name_H-M   'P 1'
#
loop_
_entity.id
_entity.type
_entity.pdbx_description
1 polymer ?
#
loop_
_entity_poly.entity_id
_entity_poly.type
_entity_poly.pdbx_seq_one_letter_code
_entity_poly.pdbx_strand_id
1 'polypeptide(L)'
;MSLLFNIFKKAAYTLRGRHLNRFHLVRIALNFLLSNLKPDFVIVDGNRMFLDKGDSMRLSILGIYEPLAVKNFQESVQAGDVVLDIGAHIGYYTLMAAKRVGKKGKVYAFEPNDDNSALLTKNLKINGYKNVTVINKAIAESTKKVKLFLSRVSTGMHSLIDIDNDAEFSMLVNTVSIDDFFGKNPPRISAIKMDIEGGEFAALEGMTRILTKNKHISILTEFSPFSMKMAKKSPLGFLKLLKSYGFNLYSIDEVCKSTLPINNLQTFLLTCPVDRDWHINLLAVK
;
A
#
# COMPACT_ATOMS: atom_id res chain seq x y z
N MET A 1 -24.37 7.13 11.74
CA MET A 1 -23.46 6.33 12.59
C MET A 1 -24.20 5.97 13.87
N SER A 2 -24.23 4.69 14.27
CA SER A 2 -25.01 4.27 15.47
C SER A 2 -24.37 4.83 16.76
N LEU A 3 -25.19 5.12 17.77
CA LEU A 3 -24.71 5.58 19.08
C LEU A 3 -23.70 4.59 19.68
N LEU A 4 -23.96 3.29 19.52
CA LEU A 4 -23.08 2.21 19.97
C LEU A 4 -21.69 2.28 19.30
N PHE A 5 -21.62 2.57 17.99
CA PHE A 5 -20.34 2.73 17.32
C PHE A 5 -19.56 3.96 17.83
N ASN A 6 -20.24 5.06 18.13
CA ASN A 6 -19.58 6.25 18.67
C ASN A 6 -18.98 5.99 20.06
N ILE A 7 -19.69 5.26 20.92
CA ILE A 7 -19.19 4.84 22.24
C ILE A 7 -17.98 3.93 22.07
N PHE A 8 -18.10 2.92 21.19
CA PHE A 8 -17.00 2.00 20.86
C PHE A 8 -15.77 2.74 20.31
N LYS A 9 -15.96 3.65 19.35
CA LYS A 9 -14.90 4.48 18.77
C LYS A 9 -14.16 5.28 19.84
N LYS A 10 -14.89 5.94 20.74
CA LYS A 10 -14.32 6.72 21.85
C LYS A 10 -13.50 5.82 22.79
N ALA A 11 -14.02 4.66 23.16
CA ALA A 11 -13.32 3.69 24.00
C ALA A 11 -12.05 3.16 23.30
N ALA A 12 -12.14 2.75 22.04
CA ALA A 12 -11.00 2.27 21.25
C ALA A 12 -9.89 3.33 21.10
N TYR A 13 -10.29 4.60 20.92
CA TYR A 13 -9.34 5.72 20.84
C TYR A 13 -8.62 5.96 22.17
N THR A 14 -9.35 5.94 23.30
CA THR A 14 -8.79 6.13 24.66
C THR A 14 -7.83 4.99 25.05
N LEU A 15 -8.07 3.78 24.55
CA LEU A 15 -7.25 2.60 24.82
C LEU A 15 -6.08 2.45 23.84
N ARG A 16 -5.95 3.37 22.87
CA ARG A 16 -4.85 3.38 21.90
C ARG A 16 -3.50 3.54 22.63
N GLY A 17 -2.50 2.76 22.22
CA GLY A 17 -1.16 2.78 22.83
C GLY A 17 -1.00 1.87 24.05
N ARG A 18 -2.08 1.27 24.58
CA ARG A 18 -2.01 0.30 25.68
C ARG A 18 -1.65 -1.12 25.24
N HIS A 19 -1.34 -1.32 23.95
CA HIS A 19 -0.96 -2.61 23.35
C HIS A 19 -1.93 -3.77 23.65
N LEU A 20 -3.22 -3.46 23.87
CA LEU A 20 -4.24 -4.47 24.20
C LEU A 20 -4.45 -5.49 23.07
N ASN A 21 -4.12 -5.14 21.84
CA ASN A 21 -4.20 -6.04 20.67
C ASN A 21 -3.25 -7.27 20.77
N ARG A 22 -2.26 -7.26 21.67
CA ARG A 22 -1.40 -8.44 21.95
C ARG A 22 -2.18 -9.59 22.60
N PHE A 23 -3.31 -9.30 23.24
CA PHE A 23 -4.17 -10.32 23.82
C PHE A 23 -5.13 -10.87 22.77
N HIS A 24 -5.03 -12.17 22.48
CA HIS A 24 -5.81 -12.83 21.41
C HIS A 24 -7.32 -12.61 21.55
N LEU A 25 -7.88 -12.80 22.73
CA LEU A 25 -9.32 -12.61 22.99
C LEU A 25 -9.77 -11.16 22.78
N VAL A 26 -8.95 -10.19 23.19
CA VAL A 26 -9.23 -8.75 22.96
C VAL A 26 -9.25 -8.45 21.48
N ARG A 27 -8.29 -8.99 20.72
CA ARG A 27 -8.23 -8.83 19.27
C ARG A 27 -9.46 -9.42 18.57
N ILE A 28 -9.90 -10.62 18.98
CA ILE A 28 -11.12 -11.25 18.44
C ILE A 28 -12.34 -10.37 18.73
N ALA A 29 -12.52 -9.94 19.98
CA ALA A 29 -13.64 -9.09 20.38
C ALA A 29 -13.66 -7.74 19.63
N LEU A 30 -12.50 -7.10 19.49
CA LEU A 30 -12.39 -5.85 18.73
C LEU A 30 -12.72 -6.05 17.25
N ASN A 31 -12.24 -7.12 16.63
CA ASN A 31 -12.54 -7.42 15.22
C ASN A 31 -14.04 -7.74 15.03
N PHE A 32 -14.64 -8.49 15.94
CA PHE A 32 -16.08 -8.76 15.91
C PHE A 32 -16.92 -7.48 16.05
N LEU A 33 -16.58 -6.60 16.99
CA LEU A 33 -17.26 -5.33 17.18
C LEU A 33 -17.09 -4.41 15.96
N LEU A 34 -15.89 -4.31 15.40
CA LEU A 34 -15.66 -3.55 14.19
C LEU A 34 -16.47 -4.08 13.01
N SER A 35 -16.44 -5.38 12.77
CA SER A 35 -17.16 -5.98 11.65
C SER A 35 -18.68 -5.76 11.70
N ASN A 36 -19.25 -5.62 12.89
CA ASN A 36 -20.69 -5.50 13.09
C ASN A 36 -21.18 -4.07 13.36
N LEU A 37 -20.32 -3.19 13.90
CA LEU A 37 -20.73 -1.84 14.33
C LEU A 37 -20.18 -0.73 13.44
N LYS A 38 -19.11 -0.98 12.64
CA LYS A 38 -18.53 0.05 11.79
C LYS A 38 -19.54 0.58 10.76
N PRO A 39 -19.40 1.83 10.31
CA PRO A 39 -20.19 2.33 9.19
C PRO A 39 -19.80 1.63 7.89
N ASP A 40 -20.73 1.54 6.95
CA ASP A 40 -20.46 0.98 5.62
C ASP A 40 -19.40 1.76 4.87
N PHE A 41 -19.34 3.07 5.08
CA PHE A 41 -18.36 3.96 4.46
C PHE A 41 -17.89 5.04 5.44
N VAL A 42 -16.74 5.61 5.12
CA VAL A 42 -16.16 6.79 5.77
C VAL A 42 -15.87 7.87 4.74
N ILE A 43 -15.57 9.08 5.22
CA ILE A 43 -15.05 10.15 4.36
C ILE A 43 -13.55 10.27 4.60
N VAL A 44 -12.76 10.05 3.54
CA VAL A 44 -11.30 10.17 3.56
C VAL A 44 -10.87 11.15 2.48
N ASP A 45 -10.19 12.21 2.86
CA ASP A 45 -9.76 13.29 1.94
C ASP A 45 -10.91 13.81 1.05
N GLY A 46 -12.13 13.89 1.62
CA GLY A 46 -13.34 14.30 0.93
C GLY A 46 -13.97 13.22 0.02
N ASN A 47 -13.37 12.03 -0.09
CA ASN A 47 -13.91 10.90 -0.83
C ASN A 47 -14.77 10.02 0.07
N ARG A 48 -15.93 9.55 -0.45
CA ARG A 48 -16.69 8.49 0.18
C ARG A 48 -16.00 7.16 -0.09
N MET A 49 -15.67 6.42 0.96
CA MET A 49 -14.94 5.17 0.85
C MET A 49 -15.66 4.06 1.64
N PHE A 50 -16.20 3.07 0.92
CA PHE A 50 -16.72 1.84 1.52
C PHE A 50 -15.55 1.01 2.07
N LEU A 51 -15.77 0.43 3.23
CA LEU A 51 -14.74 -0.32 3.96
C LEU A 51 -14.89 -1.83 3.70
N ASP A 52 -13.76 -2.53 3.70
CA ASP A 52 -13.74 -3.98 3.78
C ASP A 52 -14.36 -4.48 5.10
N LYS A 53 -14.71 -5.75 5.16
CA LYS A 53 -15.46 -6.33 6.29
C LYS A 53 -14.77 -6.08 7.62
N GLY A 54 -13.45 -6.21 7.66
CA GLY A 54 -12.63 -6.06 8.87
C GLY A 54 -12.23 -4.63 9.20
N ASP A 55 -12.50 -3.64 8.30
CA ASP A 55 -11.91 -2.30 8.39
C ASP A 55 -10.39 -2.39 8.61
N SER A 56 -9.71 -3.09 7.70
CA SER A 56 -8.31 -3.48 7.82
C SER A 56 -7.37 -2.31 8.13
N MET A 57 -7.64 -1.14 7.55
CA MET A 57 -6.91 0.11 7.82
C MET A 57 -7.44 0.90 9.02
N ARG A 58 -8.45 0.40 9.75
CA ARG A 58 -9.06 1.08 10.91
C ARG A 58 -9.59 2.49 10.60
N LEU A 59 -9.97 2.76 9.37
CA LEU A 59 -10.41 4.10 8.92
C LEU A 59 -11.67 4.58 9.62
N SER A 60 -12.57 3.67 10.02
CA SER A 60 -13.78 4.04 10.78
C SER A 60 -13.45 4.64 12.15
N ILE A 61 -12.33 4.23 12.75
CA ILE A 61 -11.85 4.71 14.05
C ILE A 61 -10.90 5.90 13.87
N LEU A 62 -9.88 5.72 13.06
CA LEU A 62 -8.74 6.64 12.94
C LEU A 62 -9.02 7.81 11.99
N GLY A 63 -9.88 7.59 10.97
CA GLY A 63 -10.19 8.56 9.93
C GLY A 63 -9.12 8.68 8.85
N ILE A 64 -7.85 8.48 9.21
CA ILE A 64 -6.70 8.50 8.32
C ILE A 64 -5.74 7.38 8.72
N TYR A 65 -5.18 6.72 7.74
CA TYR A 65 -4.13 5.71 7.87
C TYR A 65 -2.81 6.33 7.41
N GLU A 66 -1.74 6.17 8.15
CA GLU A 66 -0.38 6.68 7.86
C GLU A 66 -0.36 8.15 7.39
N PRO A 67 -0.74 9.11 8.25
CA PRO A 67 -0.94 10.50 7.84
C PRO A 67 0.30 11.18 7.26
N LEU A 68 1.51 10.81 7.70
CA LEU A 68 2.75 11.39 7.20
C LEU A 68 3.11 10.80 5.82
N ALA A 69 2.94 9.50 5.62
CA ALA A 69 3.10 8.86 4.31
C ALA A 69 2.09 9.43 3.30
N VAL A 70 0.82 9.59 3.70
CA VAL A 70 -0.21 10.25 2.88
C VAL A 70 0.21 11.66 2.50
N LYS A 71 0.70 12.48 3.45
CA LYS A 71 1.16 13.83 3.17
C LYS A 71 2.29 13.82 2.12
N ASN A 72 3.34 13.01 2.33
CA ASN A 72 4.45 12.90 1.40
C ASN A 72 3.99 12.44 -0.01
N PHE A 73 3.08 11.47 -0.07
CA PHE A 73 2.49 11.03 -1.34
C PHE A 73 1.73 12.16 -2.04
N GLN A 74 0.88 12.86 -1.31
CA GLN A 74 0.10 13.96 -1.86
C GLN A 74 0.97 15.12 -2.36
N GLU A 75 2.08 15.42 -1.70
CA GLU A 75 3.06 16.43 -2.12
C GLU A 75 3.82 16.01 -3.39
N SER A 76 3.95 14.69 -3.62
CA SER A 76 4.62 14.12 -4.80
C SER A 76 3.73 14.07 -6.06
N VAL A 77 2.41 14.33 -5.93
CA VAL A 77 1.45 14.19 -7.03
C VAL A 77 0.89 15.55 -7.43
N GLN A 78 0.93 15.87 -8.74
CA GLN A 78 0.44 17.12 -9.31
C GLN A 78 -0.74 16.88 -10.26
N ALA A 79 -1.49 17.96 -10.55
CA ALA A 79 -2.55 17.90 -11.55
C ALA A 79 -2.00 17.57 -12.95
N GLY A 80 -2.61 16.59 -13.62
CA GLY A 80 -2.16 16.10 -14.92
C GLY A 80 -1.16 14.94 -14.87
N ASP A 81 -0.71 14.54 -13.70
CA ASP A 81 0.23 13.44 -13.53
C ASP A 81 -0.35 12.08 -13.90
N VAL A 82 0.56 11.14 -14.20
CA VAL A 82 0.27 9.72 -14.30
C VAL A 82 0.85 9.02 -13.09
N VAL A 83 -0.02 8.34 -12.33
CA VAL A 83 0.30 7.67 -11.06
C VAL A 83 0.06 6.18 -11.18
N LEU A 84 0.96 5.38 -10.60
CA LEU A 84 0.76 3.95 -10.38
C LEU A 84 0.47 3.71 -8.89
N ASP A 85 -0.60 2.97 -8.62
CA ASP A 85 -0.93 2.47 -7.28
C ASP A 85 -0.83 0.95 -7.32
N ILE A 86 0.26 0.40 -6.78
CA ILE A 86 0.61 -1.01 -6.82
C ILE A 86 0.30 -1.61 -5.45
N GLY A 87 -0.66 -2.55 -5.40
CA GLY A 87 -1.31 -3.00 -4.17
C GLY A 87 -2.40 -2.01 -3.76
N ALA A 88 -3.29 -1.69 -4.70
CA ALA A 88 -4.28 -0.63 -4.51
C ALA A 88 -5.35 -0.94 -3.45
N HIS A 89 -5.47 -2.22 -3.05
CA HIS A 89 -6.40 -2.70 -2.04
C HIS A 89 -7.83 -2.20 -2.34
N ILE A 90 -8.51 -1.60 -1.39
CA ILE A 90 -9.85 -1.01 -1.56
C ILE A 90 -9.84 0.43 -2.08
N GLY A 91 -8.65 0.96 -2.45
CA GLY A 91 -8.50 2.25 -3.16
C GLY A 91 -8.14 3.44 -2.30
N TYR A 92 -7.53 3.25 -1.14
CA TYR A 92 -7.18 4.35 -0.22
C TYR A 92 -6.28 5.40 -0.90
N TYR A 93 -5.13 4.99 -1.42
CA TYR A 93 -4.23 5.87 -2.18
C TYR A 93 -4.77 6.17 -3.59
N THR A 94 -5.45 5.22 -4.23
CA THR A 94 -6.06 5.42 -5.56
C THR A 94 -7.02 6.60 -5.59
N LEU A 95 -7.93 6.71 -4.61
CA LEU A 95 -8.91 7.81 -4.54
C LEU A 95 -8.24 9.17 -4.35
N MET A 96 -7.21 9.25 -3.49
CA MET A 96 -6.44 10.48 -3.28
C MET A 96 -5.68 10.87 -4.55
N ALA A 97 -5.03 9.91 -5.21
CA ALA A 97 -4.34 10.13 -6.48
C ALA A 97 -5.33 10.62 -7.56
N ALA A 98 -6.47 9.94 -7.73
CA ALA A 98 -7.49 10.28 -8.74
C ALA A 98 -8.02 11.71 -8.58
N LYS A 99 -8.26 12.14 -7.34
CA LYS A 99 -8.65 13.51 -7.00
C LYS A 99 -7.56 14.50 -7.38
N ARG A 100 -6.32 14.21 -7.01
CA ARG A 100 -5.21 15.12 -7.13
C ARG A 100 -4.73 15.31 -8.57
N VAL A 101 -4.62 14.23 -9.34
CA VAL A 101 -4.24 14.33 -10.76
C VAL A 101 -5.34 14.98 -11.62
N GLY A 102 -6.59 14.95 -11.16
CA GLY A 102 -7.72 15.58 -11.83
C GLY A 102 -8.04 14.97 -13.19
N LYS A 103 -8.91 15.66 -13.98
CA LYS A 103 -9.43 15.13 -15.26
C LYS A 103 -8.36 14.92 -16.33
N LYS A 104 -7.22 15.63 -16.27
CA LYS A 104 -6.14 15.56 -17.26
C LYS A 104 -5.10 14.50 -16.91
N GLY A 105 -5.05 14.06 -15.65
CA GLY A 105 -4.15 13.01 -15.17
C GLY A 105 -4.77 11.62 -15.27
N LYS A 106 -3.97 10.61 -14.93
CA LYS A 106 -4.36 9.21 -15.00
C LYS A 106 -3.81 8.44 -13.81
N VAL A 107 -4.60 7.50 -13.29
CA VAL A 107 -4.15 6.54 -12.27
C VAL A 107 -4.32 5.12 -12.81
N TYR A 108 -3.30 4.31 -12.65
CA TYR A 108 -3.34 2.86 -12.90
C TYR A 108 -3.23 2.16 -11.56
N ALA A 109 -4.31 1.50 -11.14
CA ALA A 109 -4.43 0.83 -9.85
C ALA A 109 -4.37 -0.69 -10.05
N PHE A 110 -3.36 -1.35 -9.47
CA PHE A 110 -3.13 -2.79 -9.60
C PHE A 110 -3.52 -3.46 -8.28
N GLU A 111 -4.50 -4.35 -8.34
CA GLU A 111 -5.00 -5.12 -7.20
C GLU A 111 -5.37 -6.54 -7.65
N PRO A 112 -4.62 -7.56 -7.22
CA PRO A 112 -4.84 -8.94 -7.69
C PRO A 112 -6.04 -9.64 -7.05
N ASN A 113 -6.47 -9.23 -5.85
CA ASN A 113 -7.60 -9.87 -5.19
C ASN A 113 -8.92 -9.34 -5.75
N ASP A 114 -9.82 -10.26 -6.15
CA ASP A 114 -11.09 -9.92 -6.81
C ASP A 114 -12.01 -9.10 -5.90
N ASP A 115 -12.11 -9.44 -4.62
CA ASP A 115 -12.99 -8.75 -3.67
C ASP A 115 -12.50 -7.33 -3.40
N ASN A 116 -11.19 -7.15 -3.20
CA ASN A 116 -10.57 -5.84 -3.03
C ASN A 116 -10.76 -4.98 -4.30
N SER A 117 -10.49 -5.55 -5.48
CA SER A 117 -10.64 -4.90 -6.77
C SER A 117 -12.10 -4.48 -7.05
N ALA A 118 -13.08 -5.32 -6.69
CA ALA A 118 -14.49 -4.99 -6.78
C ALA A 118 -14.87 -3.83 -5.85
N LEU A 119 -14.36 -3.83 -4.61
CA LEU A 119 -14.61 -2.76 -3.66
C LEU A 119 -13.93 -1.45 -4.06
N LEU A 120 -12.69 -1.51 -4.57
CA LEU A 120 -12.00 -0.38 -5.19
C LEU A 120 -12.84 0.23 -6.32
N THR A 121 -13.34 -0.61 -7.24
CA THR A 121 -14.19 -0.17 -8.36
C THR A 121 -15.48 0.51 -7.86
N LYS A 122 -16.11 -0.04 -6.82
CA LYS A 122 -17.28 0.56 -6.14
C LYS A 122 -16.92 1.94 -5.58
N ASN A 123 -15.76 2.06 -4.93
CA ASN A 123 -15.27 3.30 -4.33
C ASN A 123 -15.00 4.39 -5.40
N LEU A 124 -14.44 4.01 -6.53
CA LEU A 124 -14.25 4.92 -7.67
C LEU A 124 -15.58 5.42 -8.24
N LYS A 125 -16.52 4.49 -8.42
CA LYS A 125 -17.84 4.79 -9.00
C LYS A 125 -18.65 5.77 -8.16
N ILE A 126 -18.68 5.57 -6.81
CA ILE A 126 -19.47 6.45 -5.93
C ILE A 126 -18.91 7.87 -5.85
N ASN A 127 -17.61 8.06 -6.15
CA ASN A 127 -16.96 9.36 -6.20
C ASN A 127 -16.91 9.95 -7.62
N GLY A 128 -17.41 9.24 -8.65
CA GLY A 128 -17.49 9.71 -10.01
C GLY A 128 -16.16 9.78 -10.76
N TYR A 129 -15.10 9.07 -10.28
CA TYR A 129 -13.80 9.06 -10.95
C TYR A 129 -13.83 8.26 -12.26
N LYS A 130 -13.36 8.90 -13.34
CA LYS A 130 -13.23 8.32 -14.69
C LYS A 130 -11.77 8.27 -15.16
N ASN A 131 -10.87 8.85 -14.39
CA ASN A 131 -9.43 8.96 -14.67
C ASN A 131 -8.60 7.82 -14.05
N VAL A 132 -9.25 6.74 -13.59
CA VAL A 132 -8.60 5.56 -13.02
C VAL A 132 -8.85 4.34 -13.91
N THR A 133 -7.81 3.53 -14.10
CA THR A 133 -7.92 2.18 -14.67
C THR A 133 -7.54 1.19 -13.60
N VAL A 134 -8.48 0.30 -13.24
CA VAL A 134 -8.24 -0.80 -12.30
C VAL A 134 -7.77 -2.01 -13.10
N ILE A 135 -6.67 -2.62 -12.66
CA ILE A 135 -6.04 -3.78 -13.27
C ILE A 135 -6.00 -4.91 -12.24
N ASN A 136 -6.76 -5.96 -12.48
CA ASN A 136 -6.80 -7.14 -11.61
C ASN A 136 -5.61 -8.06 -11.92
N LYS A 137 -4.42 -7.60 -11.54
CA LYS A 137 -3.16 -8.33 -11.64
C LYS A 137 -2.23 -7.92 -10.51
N ALA A 138 -1.39 -8.83 -10.07
CA ALA A 138 -0.25 -8.51 -9.21
C ALA A 138 0.92 -7.98 -10.05
N ILE A 139 1.74 -7.11 -9.46
CA ILE A 139 2.99 -6.65 -10.07
C ILE A 139 4.14 -7.51 -9.57
N ALA A 140 4.97 -7.96 -10.51
CA ALA A 140 6.17 -8.76 -10.25
C ALA A 140 7.21 -8.50 -11.37
N GLU A 141 8.31 -9.25 -11.34
CA GLU A 141 9.37 -9.15 -12.36
C GLU A 141 8.94 -9.62 -13.76
N SER A 142 7.88 -10.44 -13.87
CA SER A 142 7.45 -11.06 -15.14
C SER A 142 5.98 -11.43 -15.15
N THR A 143 5.46 -11.66 -16.35
CA THR A 143 4.08 -12.11 -16.58
C THR A 143 3.97 -13.62 -16.42
N LYS A 144 3.26 -14.08 -15.39
CA LYS A 144 3.02 -15.51 -15.10
C LYS A 144 1.78 -15.69 -14.22
N LYS A 145 1.34 -16.94 -14.03
CA LYS A 145 0.35 -17.32 -13.00
C LYS A 145 1.08 -17.73 -11.73
N VAL A 146 0.66 -17.17 -10.60
CA VAL A 146 1.25 -17.46 -9.28
C VAL A 146 0.18 -17.56 -8.21
N LYS A 147 0.53 -18.12 -7.07
CA LYS A 147 -0.34 -18.08 -5.88
C LYS A 147 -0.26 -16.69 -5.23
N LEU A 148 -1.41 -16.15 -4.90
CA LEU A 148 -1.58 -15.06 -3.94
C LEU A 148 -1.99 -15.70 -2.62
N PHE A 149 -1.16 -15.59 -1.60
CA PHE A 149 -1.44 -16.07 -0.26
C PHE A 149 -2.31 -15.07 0.46
N LEU A 150 -3.43 -15.55 0.99
CA LEU A 150 -4.44 -14.69 1.61
C LEU A 150 -4.14 -14.58 3.11
N SER A 151 -4.21 -13.38 3.65
CA SER A 151 -4.11 -13.18 5.09
C SER A 151 -5.46 -13.42 5.76
N ARG A 152 -5.47 -14.18 6.86
CA ARG A 152 -6.65 -14.36 7.72
C ARG A 152 -6.89 -13.16 8.66
N VAL A 153 -5.91 -12.26 8.74
CA VAL A 153 -5.92 -11.13 9.68
C VAL A 153 -6.45 -9.86 9.02
N SER A 154 -6.02 -9.60 7.78
CA SER A 154 -6.32 -8.35 7.08
C SER A 154 -6.35 -8.56 5.56
N THR A 155 -7.34 -7.99 4.89
CA THR A 155 -7.44 -8.03 3.42
C THR A 155 -6.36 -7.19 2.74
N GLY A 156 -5.70 -6.30 3.47
CA GLY A 156 -4.55 -5.51 2.98
C GLY A 156 -3.21 -6.26 3.04
N MET A 157 -3.15 -7.43 3.71
CA MET A 157 -1.91 -8.19 3.91
C MET A 157 -1.81 -9.43 3.01
N HIS A 158 -2.44 -9.40 1.84
CA HIS A 158 -2.29 -10.48 0.85
C HIS A 158 -0.95 -10.34 0.16
N SER A 159 -0.22 -11.46 -0.02
CA SER A 159 1.15 -11.45 -0.53
C SER A 159 1.38 -12.53 -1.59
N LEU A 160 2.32 -12.30 -2.49
CA LEU A 160 2.86 -13.35 -3.37
C LEU A 160 3.85 -14.27 -2.63
N ILE A 161 4.11 -14.00 -1.35
CA ILE A 161 5.04 -14.73 -0.49
C ILE A 161 4.25 -15.41 0.61
N ASP A 162 4.49 -16.68 0.85
CA ASP A 162 3.86 -17.44 1.93
C ASP A 162 4.51 -17.07 3.28
N ILE A 163 4.08 -15.94 3.83
CA ILE A 163 4.58 -15.42 5.12
C ILE A 163 4.04 -16.22 6.29
N ASP A 164 2.82 -16.76 6.16
CA ASP A 164 2.11 -17.48 7.22
C ASP A 164 2.37 -19.00 7.22
N ASN A 165 3.09 -19.52 6.20
CA ASN A 165 3.22 -20.95 5.92
C ASN A 165 1.86 -21.65 5.81
N ASP A 166 0.86 -20.98 5.24
CA ASP A 166 -0.50 -21.47 5.00
C ASP A 166 -0.79 -21.50 3.49
N ALA A 167 -0.04 -22.34 2.78
CA ALA A 167 -0.08 -22.44 1.31
C ALA A 167 -1.45 -22.88 0.77
N GLU A 168 -2.33 -23.46 1.61
CA GLU A 168 -3.70 -23.85 1.23
C GLU A 168 -4.62 -22.64 1.18
N PHE A 169 -4.40 -21.62 2.01
CA PHE A 169 -5.19 -20.39 2.01
C PHE A 169 -4.66 -19.40 0.96
N SER A 170 -4.80 -19.78 -0.30
CA SER A 170 -4.28 -19.03 -1.45
C SER A 170 -5.22 -19.10 -2.65
N MET A 171 -5.06 -18.16 -3.58
CA MET A 171 -5.75 -18.14 -4.87
C MET A 171 -4.76 -17.96 -6.01
N LEU A 172 -5.11 -18.40 -7.23
CA LEU A 172 -4.28 -18.17 -8.41
C LEU A 172 -4.58 -16.79 -8.99
N VAL A 173 -3.53 -16.00 -9.19
CA VAL A 173 -3.61 -14.69 -9.82
C VAL A 173 -2.62 -14.56 -10.98
N ASN A 174 -2.90 -13.64 -11.89
CA ASN A 174 -1.95 -13.29 -12.93
C ASN A 174 -1.02 -12.19 -12.43
N THR A 175 0.28 -12.30 -12.71
CA THR A 175 1.24 -11.21 -12.56
C THR A 175 1.46 -10.52 -13.90
N VAL A 176 2.04 -9.34 -13.85
CA VAL A 176 2.57 -8.62 -14.99
C VAL A 176 3.73 -7.72 -14.50
N SER A 177 4.78 -7.57 -15.32
CA SER A 177 5.75 -6.51 -15.05
C SER A 177 5.22 -5.17 -15.54
N ILE A 178 5.59 -4.08 -14.91
CA ILE A 178 5.18 -2.72 -15.34
C ILE A 178 5.73 -2.44 -16.73
N ASP A 179 6.94 -2.93 -17.02
CA ASP A 179 7.55 -2.77 -18.32
C ASP A 179 6.79 -3.51 -19.42
N ASP A 180 6.28 -4.72 -19.16
CA ASP A 180 5.43 -5.46 -20.13
C ASP A 180 4.06 -4.82 -20.28
N PHE A 181 3.45 -4.36 -19.18
CA PHE A 181 2.14 -3.74 -19.18
C PHE A 181 2.08 -2.50 -20.10
N PHE A 182 3.08 -1.64 -20.02
CA PHE A 182 3.12 -0.43 -20.86
C PHE A 182 3.82 -0.64 -22.21
N GLY A 183 4.54 -1.74 -22.40
CA GLY A 183 5.23 -2.04 -23.65
C GLY A 183 6.32 -1.01 -23.99
N LYS A 184 6.52 -0.75 -25.29
CA LYS A 184 7.65 0.07 -25.80
C LYS A 184 7.50 1.58 -25.51
N ASN A 185 6.28 2.07 -25.44
CA ASN A 185 5.95 3.51 -25.33
C ASN A 185 5.18 3.82 -24.06
N PRO A 186 5.79 3.69 -22.86
CA PRO A 186 5.12 3.99 -21.61
C PRO A 186 4.80 5.49 -21.50
N PRO A 187 3.72 5.87 -20.83
CA PRO A 187 3.50 7.25 -20.44
C PRO A 187 4.62 7.71 -19.48
N ARG A 188 4.80 9.02 -19.33
CA ARG A 188 5.63 9.57 -18.27
C ARG A 188 4.94 9.31 -16.93
N ILE A 189 5.52 8.45 -16.10
CA ILE A 189 5.04 8.17 -14.75
C ILE A 189 5.66 9.21 -13.81
N SER A 190 4.83 9.88 -13.01
CA SER A 190 5.28 10.92 -12.07
C SER A 190 5.41 10.40 -10.65
N ALA A 191 4.51 9.49 -10.24
CA ALA A 191 4.53 8.91 -8.90
C ALA A 191 4.10 7.45 -8.89
N ILE A 192 4.67 6.68 -7.98
CA ILE A 192 4.31 5.28 -7.70
C ILE A 192 4.07 5.16 -6.20
N LYS A 193 2.90 4.61 -5.80
CA LYS A 193 2.72 4.00 -4.47
C LYS A 193 2.88 2.49 -4.65
N MET A 194 3.66 1.88 -3.78
CA MET A 194 3.90 0.43 -3.83
C MET A 194 3.86 -0.13 -2.42
N ASP A 195 2.94 -1.09 -2.21
CA ASP A 195 2.69 -1.75 -0.94
C ASP A 195 2.09 -3.13 -1.25
N ILE A 196 2.95 -4.13 -1.31
CA ILE A 196 2.62 -5.48 -1.80
C ILE A 196 3.25 -6.58 -0.96
N GLU A 197 3.45 -6.26 0.33
CA GLU A 197 3.75 -7.22 1.38
C GLU A 197 4.94 -8.14 1.04
N GLY A 198 6.09 -7.51 0.69
CA GLY A 198 7.36 -8.18 0.39
C GLY A 198 7.64 -8.42 -1.10
N GLY A 199 6.71 -8.09 -2.00
CA GLY A 199 6.89 -8.17 -3.45
C GLY A 199 7.62 -6.98 -4.08
N GLU A 200 7.96 -5.95 -3.30
CA GLU A 200 8.49 -4.66 -3.77
C GLU A 200 9.78 -4.81 -4.59
N PHE A 201 10.66 -5.72 -4.16
CA PHE A 201 11.90 -5.97 -4.88
C PHE A 201 11.64 -6.51 -6.30
N ALA A 202 10.78 -7.52 -6.41
CA ALA A 202 10.39 -8.11 -7.69
C ALA A 202 9.65 -7.10 -8.59
N ALA A 203 8.83 -6.24 -7.99
CA ALA A 203 8.17 -5.16 -8.71
C ALA A 203 9.18 -4.15 -9.29
N LEU A 204 10.22 -3.74 -8.54
CA LEU A 204 11.29 -2.87 -9.06
C LEU A 204 12.05 -3.53 -10.22
N GLU A 205 12.35 -4.83 -10.13
CA GLU A 205 12.97 -5.59 -11.23
C GLU A 205 12.10 -5.57 -12.49
N GLY A 206 10.76 -5.58 -12.32
CA GLY A 206 9.79 -5.54 -13.41
C GLY A 206 9.49 -4.15 -13.99
N MET A 207 10.14 -3.07 -13.51
CA MET A 207 9.91 -1.70 -13.99
C MET A 207 11.21 -0.95 -14.37
N THR A 208 12.27 -1.70 -14.66
CA THR A 208 13.60 -1.17 -14.96
C THR A 208 13.57 -0.11 -16.06
N ARG A 209 12.84 -0.34 -17.15
CA ARG A 209 12.73 0.59 -18.27
C ARG A 209 12.02 1.87 -17.88
N ILE A 210 10.93 1.76 -17.13
CA ILE A 210 10.17 2.91 -16.59
C ILE A 210 11.09 3.75 -15.69
N LEU A 211 11.76 3.12 -14.73
CA LEU A 211 12.62 3.81 -13.78
C LEU A 211 13.84 4.46 -14.44
N THR A 212 14.40 3.84 -15.48
CA THR A 212 15.54 4.40 -16.22
C THR A 212 15.13 5.60 -17.08
N LYS A 213 13.96 5.52 -17.74
CA LYS A 213 13.50 6.57 -18.67
C LYS A 213 12.94 7.81 -17.96
N ASN A 214 12.30 7.65 -16.79
CA ASN A 214 11.71 8.77 -16.06
C ASN A 214 12.78 9.44 -15.19
N LYS A 215 13.07 10.72 -15.47
CA LYS A 215 14.05 11.54 -14.74
C LYS A 215 13.43 12.26 -13.51
N HIS A 216 12.13 12.37 -13.47
CA HIS A 216 11.39 13.03 -12.39
C HIS A 216 10.25 12.08 -12.00
N ILE A 217 10.47 11.29 -11.00
CA ILE A 217 9.54 10.29 -10.48
C ILE A 217 9.75 10.13 -9.00
N SER A 218 8.68 9.98 -8.25
CA SER A 218 8.70 9.61 -6.84
C SER A 218 8.14 8.22 -6.62
N ILE A 219 8.65 7.51 -5.65
CA ILE A 219 8.13 6.21 -5.20
C ILE A 219 7.92 6.29 -3.71
N LEU A 220 6.67 6.10 -3.28
CA LEU A 220 6.33 5.80 -1.89
C LEU A 220 6.17 4.29 -1.77
N THR A 221 7.00 3.63 -0.98
CA THR A 221 6.98 2.17 -0.84
C THR A 221 7.12 1.73 0.61
N GLU A 222 6.46 0.64 0.97
CA GLU A 222 6.74 -0.05 2.21
C GLU A 222 8.14 -0.68 2.17
N PHE A 223 8.80 -0.74 3.33
CA PHE A 223 10.08 -1.41 3.53
C PHE A 223 10.02 -2.27 4.79
N SER A 224 9.92 -3.58 4.59
CA SER A 224 9.96 -4.59 5.63
C SER A 224 11.14 -5.53 5.39
N PRO A 225 12.23 -5.44 6.21
CA PRO A 225 13.35 -6.38 6.10
C PRO A 225 12.93 -7.84 6.33
N PHE A 226 11.92 -8.08 7.15
CA PHE A 226 11.38 -9.42 7.38
C PHE A 226 10.73 -9.98 6.12
N SER A 227 9.75 -9.27 5.53
CA SER A 227 9.03 -9.71 4.32
C SER A 227 9.98 -9.91 3.14
N MET A 228 10.96 -9.03 2.98
CA MET A 228 12.01 -9.20 1.94
C MET A 228 12.86 -10.45 2.15
N LYS A 229 13.24 -10.78 3.40
CA LYS A 229 13.98 -12.02 3.69
C LYS A 229 13.12 -13.26 3.44
N MET A 230 11.84 -13.23 3.77
CA MET A 230 10.90 -14.30 3.41
C MET A 230 10.81 -14.49 1.89
N ALA A 231 10.87 -13.40 1.12
CA ALA A 231 10.99 -13.40 -0.35
C ALA A 231 12.36 -13.85 -0.86
N LYS A 232 13.32 -14.19 0.01
CA LYS A 232 14.72 -14.50 -0.34
C LYS A 232 15.42 -13.35 -1.06
N LYS A 233 15.03 -12.11 -0.75
CA LYS A 233 15.61 -10.88 -1.29
C LYS A 233 16.39 -10.15 -0.19
N SER A 234 17.42 -9.40 -0.62
CA SER A 234 18.27 -8.64 0.31
C SER A 234 17.66 -7.25 0.59
N PRO A 235 17.36 -6.88 1.84
CA PRO A 235 16.93 -5.52 2.17
C PRO A 235 17.95 -4.45 1.76
N LEU A 236 19.24 -4.71 1.96
CA LEU A 236 20.30 -3.81 1.48
C LEU A 236 20.34 -3.75 -0.05
N GLY A 237 20.10 -4.90 -0.72
CA GLY A 237 20.01 -4.98 -2.17
C GLY A 237 18.89 -4.11 -2.73
N PHE A 238 17.72 -4.08 -2.08
CA PHE A 238 16.59 -3.22 -2.44
C PHE A 238 16.96 -1.74 -2.39
N LEU A 239 17.56 -1.30 -1.28
CA LEU A 239 18.01 0.09 -1.13
C LEU A 239 19.08 0.47 -2.15
N LYS A 240 20.04 -0.43 -2.42
CA LYS A 240 21.06 -0.24 -3.46
C LYS A 240 20.45 -0.17 -4.86
N LEU A 241 19.43 -0.98 -5.14
CA LEU A 241 18.74 -0.98 -6.43
C LEU A 241 18.05 0.38 -6.65
N LEU A 242 17.32 0.91 -5.67
CA LEU A 242 16.75 2.26 -5.76
C LEU A 242 17.84 3.33 -6.00
N LYS A 243 18.95 3.28 -5.25
CA LYS A 243 20.08 4.20 -5.44
C LYS A 243 20.69 4.09 -6.84
N SER A 244 20.80 2.88 -7.42
CA SER A 244 21.35 2.66 -8.75
C SER A 244 20.51 3.29 -9.87
N TYR A 245 19.19 3.46 -9.64
CA TYR A 245 18.31 4.23 -10.52
C TYR A 245 18.40 5.74 -10.33
N GLY A 246 19.22 6.23 -9.38
CA GLY A 246 19.44 7.65 -9.12
C GLY A 246 18.50 8.27 -8.09
N PHE A 247 17.78 7.46 -7.30
CA PHE A 247 16.88 7.98 -6.27
C PHE A 247 17.64 8.47 -5.02
N ASN A 248 17.19 9.60 -4.47
CA ASN A 248 17.42 10.01 -3.10
C ASN A 248 16.36 9.34 -2.21
N LEU A 249 16.80 8.73 -1.11
CA LEU A 249 15.93 7.95 -0.23
C LEU A 249 15.68 8.69 1.08
N TYR A 250 14.44 8.63 1.54
CA TYR A 250 14.00 9.18 2.82
C TYR A 250 13.18 8.13 3.56
N SER A 251 13.37 8.02 4.86
CA SER A 251 12.52 7.22 5.74
C SER A 251 11.38 8.08 6.27
N ILE A 252 10.17 7.53 6.32
CA ILE A 252 8.97 8.19 6.86
C ILE A 252 8.58 7.47 8.14
N ASP A 253 8.83 8.12 9.29
CA ASP A 253 8.51 7.58 10.60
C ASP A 253 7.22 8.19 11.13
N GLU A 254 6.15 7.40 11.14
CA GLU A 254 4.82 7.81 11.64
C GLU A 254 4.78 8.02 13.16
N VAL A 255 5.68 7.36 13.90
CA VAL A 255 5.76 7.48 15.37
C VAL A 255 6.46 8.77 15.76
N CYS A 256 7.65 9.00 15.18
CA CYS A 256 8.44 10.22 15.40
C CYS A 256 7.93 11.41 14.57
N LYS A 257 6.95 11.19 13.68
CA LYS A 257 6.39 12.20 12.75
C LYS A 257 7.47 12.94 11.95
N SER A 258 8.44 12.17 11.44
CA SER A 258 9.58 12.73 10.71
C SER A 258 9.81 12.03 9.38
N THR A 259 10.26 12.83 8.38
CA THR A 259 10.77 12.33 7.11
C THR A 259 12.25 12.71 7.05
N LEU A 260 13.14 11.70 7.09
CA LEU A 260 14.59 11.93 7.22
C LEU A 260 15.35 11.31 6.04
N PRO A 261 16.39 11.99 5.51
CA PRO A 261 17.19 11.45 4.42
C PRO A 261 18.02 10.24 4.89
N ILE A 262 18.09 9.23 4.03
CA ILE A 262 18.93 8.04 4.23
C ILE A 262 20.27 8.27 3.53
N ASN A 263 21.23 8.81 4.26
CA ASN A 263 22.57 9.12 3.74
C ASN A 263 23.48 7.90 3.68
N ASN A 264 23.35 6.98 4.63
CA ASN A 264 24.10 5.74 4.68
C ASN A 264 23.15 4.54 4.80
N LEU A 265 23.14 3.69 3.77
CA LEU A 265 22.23 2.55 3.69
C LEU A 265 22.50 1.47 4.76
N GLN A 266 23.77 1.25 5.10
CA GLN A 266 24.13 0.25 6.10
C GLN A 266 23.73 0.71 7.51
N THR A 267 24.03 1.97 7.84
CA THR A 267 23.64 2.56 9.14
C THR A 267 22.13 2.58 9.28
N PHE A 268 21.39 2.97 8.22
CA PHE A 268 19.92 2.93 8.23
C PHE A 268 19.42 1.49 8.47
N LEU A 269 19.99 0.50 7.78
CA LEU A 269 19.54 -0.88 7.91
C LEU A 269 19.76 -1.43 9.33
N LEU A 270 20.81 -0.98 10.05
CA LEU A 270 21.05 -1.36 11.46
C LEU A 270 19.94 -0.84 12.39
N THR A 271 19.22 0.22 12.03
CA THR A 271 18.08 0.75 12.81
C THR A 271 16.76 0.04 12.48
N CYS A 272 16.74 -0.81 11.45
CA CYS A 272 15.53 -1.50 11.00
C CYS A 272 15.46 -2.90 11.63
N PRO A 273 14.50 -3.17 12.55
CA PRO A 273 14.30 -4.51 13.09
C PRO A 273 13.95 -5.53 12.00
N VAL A 274 14.38 -6.76 12.22
CA VAL A 274 13.92 -7.90 11.41
C VAL A 274 12.81 -8.58 12.20
N ASP A 275 11.69 -7.88 12.32
CA ASP A 275 10.50 -8.31 13.01
C ASP A 275 9.33 -8.36 12.04
N ARG A 276 8.44 -9.34 12.21
CA ARG A 276 7.29 -9.55 11.31
C ARG A 276 6.34 -8.34 11.27
N ASP A 277 6.14 -7.73 12.43
CA ASP A 277 5.18 -6.64 12.60
C ASP A 277 5.82 -5.26 12.36
N TRP A 278 7.14 -5.24 12.02
CA TRP A 278 7.85 -3.99 11.79
C TRP A 278 8.01 -3.69 10.30
N HIS A 279 7.61 -2.50 9.94
CA HIS A 279 7.84 -1.90 8.63
C HIS A 279 8.00 -0.39 8.75
N ILE A 280 8.48 0.24 7.71
CA ILE A 280 8.56 1.69 7.57
C ILE A 280 8.27 2.08 6.11
N ASN A 281 7.67 3.24 5.90
CA ASN A 281 7.54 3.76 4.54
C ASN A 281 8.83 4.46 4.11
N LEU A 282 9.23 4.25 2.86
CA LEU A 282 10.31 4.98 2.20
C LEU A 282 9.72 5.89 1.12
N LEU A 283 10.24 7.12 1.05
CA LEU A 283 10.06 7.99 -0.10
C LEU A 283 11.37 8.00 -0.90
N ALA A 284 11.31 7.60 -2.15
CA ALA A 284 12.41 7.67 -3.10
C ALA A 284 12.09 8.75 -4.14
N VAL A 285 12.97 9.74 -4.32
CA VAL A 285 12.75 10.90 -5.22
C VAL A 285 13.92 11.03 -6.17
N LYS A 286 13.59 11.29 -7.43
CA LYS A 286 14.57 11.45 -8.51
C LYS A 286 14.23 12.67 -9.37
#